data_1202ac7321553d9d4448ba3c29ff6120
#
_entry.id   1202ac7321553d9d4448ba3c29ff6120
#
_cell.length_a   1.000
_cell.length_b   1.000
_cell.length_c   1.000
_cell.angle_alpha   90.00
_cell.angle_beta   90.00
_cell.angle_gamma   90.00
#
_symmetry.space_group_name_H-M   'P 1'
#
loop_
_entity.id
_entity.type
_entity.pdbx_description
1 polymer ?
#
loop_
_entity_poly.entity_id
_entity_poly.type
_entity_poly.pdbx_seq_one_letter_code
_entity_poly.pdbx_strand_id
1 'polypeptide(L)'
;MEYALSELFTLQMGKTPSRDNSSYWKKSENNWISIADLTNSGKYISNTKETLSDSAVAESGIKKIPANTVIMSFKLSLGKVAITEKEMYSNEAIMAFIDKIEGTYNELPTMG
;
A
#
# COMPACT_ATOMS: atom_id res chain seq x y z
N MET A 1 14.71 -24.86 -2.48
CA MET A 1 15.00 -23.65 -3.24
C MET A 1 14.55 -22.41 -2.47
N GLU A 2 15.39 -21.43 -2.39
CA GLU A 2 15.11 -20.25 -1.62
C GLU A 2 15.23 -19.02 -2.46
N TYR A 3 14.26 -18.14 -2.30
CA TYR A 3 14.28 -16.83 -2.95
C TYR A 3 14.21 -15.76 -1.90
N ALA A 4 14.97 -14.70 -2.10
CA ALA A 4 14.78 -13.52 -1.28
C ALA A 4 13.44 -12.91 -1.66
N LEU A 5 12.82 -12.20 -0.70
CA LEU A 5 11.55 -11.54 -0.98
C LEU A 5 11.68 -10.58 -2.16
N SER A 6 12.86 -9.96 -2.30
CA SER A 6 13.07 -9.01 -3.39
C SER A 6 13.07 -9.70 -4.75
N GLU A 7 13.19 -11.00 -4.80
CA GLU A 7 13.12 -11.73 -6.06
C GLU A 7 11.69 -12.07 -6.43
N LEU A 8 10.81 -12.18 -5.44
CA LEU A 8 9.41 -12.52 -5.68
C LEU A 8 8.53 -11.29 -5.69
N PHE A 9 8.91 -10.26 -4.98
CA PHE A 9 8.10 -9.07 -4.83
C PHE A 9 8.91 -7.82 -5.06
N THR A 10 8.25 -6.80 -5.57
CA THR A 10 8.80 -5.47 -5.56
C THR A 10 8.34 -4.82 -4.26
N LEU A 11 9.28 -4.30 -3.49
CA LEU A 11 8.96 -3.64 -2.23
C LEU A 11 8.70 -2.18 -2.54
N GLN A 12 7.48 -1.75 -2.27
CA GLN A 12 7.04 -0.40 -2.61
C GLN A 12 6.67 0.35 -1.36
N MET A 13 7.28 1.50 -1.16
CA MET A 13 6.95 2.36 -0.04
C MET A 13 6.09 3.50 -0.50
N GLY A 14 5.28 4.02 0.43
CA GLY A 14 4.42 5.13 0.13
C GLY A 14 5.10 6.46 0.28
N LYS A 15 4.29 7.50 0.31
CA LYS A 15 4.75 8.87 0.47
C LYS A 15 3.73 9.65 1.27
N THR A 16 4.17 10.73 1.87
CA THR A 16 3.27 11.68 2.52
C THR A 16 3.28 12.95 1.68
N PRO A 17 2.22 13.19 0.90
CA PRO A 17 2.15 14.44 0.13
C PRO A 17 2.19 15.63 1.06
N SER A 18 2.52 16.80 0.50
CA SER A 18 2.72 17.99 1.31
C SER A 18 1.51 18.28 2.19
N ARG A 19 1.74 18.37 3.48
CA ARG A 19 0.68 18.72 4.42
C ARG A 19 0.27 20.18 4.32
N ASP A 20 1.14 21.00 3.74
CA ASP A 20 0.85 22.42 3.59
C ASP A 20 -0.16 22.69 2.50
N ASN A 21 -0.39 21.74 1.62
CA ASN A 21 -1.35 21.89 0.54
C ASN A 21 -2.65 21.21 0.95
N SER A 22 -3.58 21.99 1.50
CA SER A 22 -4.82 21.43 2.02
C SER A 22 -5.67 20.78 0.92
N SER A 23 -5.48 21.20 -0.33
CA SER A 23 -6.27 20.61 -1.41
C SER A 23 -5.89 19.15 -1.66
N TYR A 24 -4.70 18.73 -1.22
CA TYR A 24 -4.27 17.35 -1.38
C TYR A 24 -5.04 16.41 -0.45
N TRP A 25 -5.54 16.91 0.66
CA TRP A 25 -6.12 16.08 1.71
C TRP A 25 -7.63 16.15 1.76
N LYS A 26 -8.24 16.52 0.64
CA LYS A 26 -9.69 16.56 0.56
C LYS A 26 -10.25 15.16 0.50
N LYS A 27 -11.46 15.02 1.00
CA LYS A 27 -12.12 13.73 0.99
C LYS A 27 -12.30 13.21 -0.43
N SER A 28 -11.94 11.96 -0.64
CA SER A 28 -12.05 11.33 -1.95
C SER A 28 -12.06 9.82 -1.76
N GLU A 29 -11.93 9.10 -2.87
CA GLU A 29 -11.88 7.65 -2.81
C GLU A 29 -10.46 7.11 -2.75
N ASN A 30 -9.47 7.99 -2.75
CA ASN A 30 -8.07 7.55 -2.71
C ASN A 30 -7.63 7.42 -1.27
N ASN A 31 -7.86 6.27 -0.69
CA ASN A 31 -7.56 6.02 0.72
C ASN A 31 -6.05 6.02 0.96
N TRP A 32 -5.64 6.70 2.01
CA TRP A 32 -4.21 6.84 2.35
C TRP A 32 -4.00 6.27 3.74
N ILE A 33 -3.23 5.20 3.82
CA ILE A 33 -3.03 4.43 5.04
C ILE A 33 -1.93 5.05 5.88
N SER A 34 -2.27 5.41 7.12
CA SER A 34 -1.30 5.85 8.10
C SER A 34 -0.93 4.69 9.00
N ILE A 35 0.09 4.90 9.83
CA ILE A 35 0.46 3.88 10.81
C ILE A 35 -0.71 3.60 11.74
N ALA A 36 -1.45 4.64 12.12
CA ALA A 36 -2.60 4.45 13.01
C ALA A 36 -3.68 3.60 12.34
N ASP A 37 -3.94 3.84 11.06
CA ASP A 37 -4.91 3.04 10.33
C ASP A 37 -4.49 1.57 10.32
N LEU A 38 -3.22 1.32 10.02
CA LEU A 38 -2.72 -0.04 9.97
C LEU A 38 -2.78 -0.70 11.34
N THR A 39 -2.38 0.03 12.38
CA THR A 39 -2.37 -0.51 13.73
C THR A 39 -3.78 -0.91 14.18
N ASN A 40 -4.77 -0.12 13.77
CA ASN A 40 -6.14 -0.37 14.19
C ASN A 40 -6.90 -1.30 13.26
N SER A 41 -6.28 -1.73 12.18
CA SER A 41 -6.94 -2.64 11.25
C SER A 41 -6.85 -4.07 11.77
N GLY A 42 -7.70 -4.94 11.22
CA GLY A 42 -7.57 -6.37 11.44
C GLY A 42 -6.69 -6.96 10.37
N LYS A 43 -7.07 -8.15 9.91
CA LYS A 43 -6.33 -8.83 8.85
C LYS A 43 -6.43 -8.06 7.54
N TYR A 44 -7.56 -7.41 7.31
CA TYR A 44 -7.81 -6.67 6.07
C TYR A 44 -8.00 -5.21 6.37
N ILE A 45 -7.64 -4.36 5.42
CA ILE A 45 -7.80 -2.93 5.55
C ILE A 45 -8.46 -2.39 4.28
N SER A 46 -9.50 -1.57 4.45
CA SER A 46 -10.19 -0.98 3.33
C SER A 46 -10.56 0.48 3.57
N ASN A 47 -10.57 0.90 4.83
CA ASN A 47 -10.94 2.25 5.20
C ASN A 47 -9.79 2.95 5.87
N THR A 48 -9.68 4.25 5.63
CA THR A 48 -8.63 5.06 6.24
C THR A 48 -9.25 6.36 6.73
N LYS A 49 -8.56 6.97 7.68
CA LYS A 49 -9.00 8.23 8.23
C LYS A 49 -8.81 9.37 7.24
N GLU A 50 -7.76 9.29 6.43
CA GLU A 50 -7.44 10.33 5.48
C GLU A 50 -7.47 9.79 4.06
N THR A 51 -7.77 10.70 3.13
CA THR A 51 -7.78 10.38 1.70
C THR A 51 -6.98 11.44 0.97
N LEU A 52 -6.57 11.11 -0.26
CA LEU A 52 -5.80 12.02 -1.10
C LEU A 52 -6.64 12.42 -2.31
N SER A 53 -6.55 13.69 -2.70
CA SER A 53 -7.19 14.13 -3.92
C SER A 53 -6.45 13.56 -5.12
N ASP A 54 -7.10 13.59 -6.28
CA ASP A 54 -6.46 13.11 -7.48
C ASP A 54 -5.22 13.93 -7.82
N SER A 55 -5.23 15.22 -7.53
CA SER A 55 -4.06 16.05 -7.78
C SER A 55 -2.91 15.65 -6.85
N ALA A 56 -3.21 15.26 -5.62
CA ALA A 56 -2.17 14.82 -4.71
C ALA A 56 -1.49 13.57 -5.25
N VAL A 57 -2.28 12.65 -5.76
CA VAL A 57 -1.74 11.40 -6.31
C VAL A 57 -0.87 11.71 -7.52
N ALA A 58 -1.36 12.57 -8.41
CA ALA A 58 -0.62 12.86 -9.64
C ALA A 58 0.65 13.65 -9.38
N GLU A 59 0.60 14.63 -8.47
CA GLU A 59 1.71 15.54 -8.31
C GLU A 59 2.77 15.03 -7.36
N SER A 60 2.40 14.18 -6.40
CA SER A 60 3.38 13.64 -5.47
C SER A 60 4.14 12.46 -6.03
N GLY A 61 3.59 11.83 -7.06
CA GLY A 61 4.21 10.62 -7.58
C GLY A 61 4.02 9.40 -6.68
N ILE A 62 3.10 9.49 -5.73
CA ILE A 62 2.83 8.35 -4.86
C ILE A 62 2.29 7.20 -5.71
N LYS A 63 2.70 5.99 -5.37
CA LYS A 63 2.31 4.82 -6.14
C LYS A 63 1.13 4.11 -5.51
N LYS A 64 0.26 3.60 -6.36
CA LYS A 64 -0.93 2.90 -5.92
C LYS A 64 -0.57 1.50 -5.45
N ILE A 65 -1.23 1.07 -4.39
CA ILE A 65 -1.11 -0.29 -3.90
C ILE A 65 -2.32 -1.06 -4.44
N PRO A 66 -2.10 -2.12 -5.20
CA PRO A 66 -3.23 -2.90 -5.72
C PRO A 66 -4.04 -3.54 -4.60
N ALA A 67 -5.24 -3.96 -4.92
CA ALA A 67 -6.06 -4.71 -3.98
C ALA A 67 -5.40 -6.06 -3.69
N ASN A 68 -5.74 -6.64 -2.56
CA ASN A 68 -5.24 -7.95 -2.14
C ASN A 68 -3.72 -7.99 -2.05
N THR A 69 -3.15 -6.92 -1.56
CA THR A 69 -1.70 -6.79 -1.41
C THR A 69 -1.35 -6.77 0.07
N VAL A 70 -0.32 -7.52 0.43
CA VAL A 70 0.19 -7.52 1.80
C VAL A 70 0.97 -6.25 2.03
N ILE A 71 0.67 -5.58 3.14
CA ILE A 71 1.41 -4.39 3.54
C ILE A 71 1.90 -4.58 4.96
N MET A 72 3.01 -3.93 5.29
CA MET A 72 3.64 -4.10 6.60
C MET A 72 4.28 -2.78 7.02
N SER A 73 4.09 -2.44 8.29
CA SER A 73 4.79 -1.31 8.86
C SER A 73 6.17 -1.75 9.30
N PHE A 74 7.19 -0.99 8.94
CA PHE A 74 8.52 -1.29 9.41
C PHE A 74 8.98 -0.30 10.47
N LYS A 75 8.09 0.58 10.90
CA LYS A 75 8.41 1.49 12.01
C LYS A 75 8.01 0.93 13.36
N LEU A 76 7.09 -0.02 13.37
CA LEU A 76 6.64 -0.62 14.62
C LEU A 76 7.45 -1.87 14.89
N SER A 77 7.82 -2.06 16.14
CA SER A 77 8.67 -3.19 16.52
C SER A 77 8.00 -4.52 16.22
N LEU A 78 6.68 -4.56 16.17
CA LEU A 78 5.96 -5.79 15.92
C LEU A 78 5.68 -6.06 14.45
N GLY A 79 5.97 -5.09 13.59
CA GLY A 79 5.76 -5.31 12.16
C GLY A 79 4.33 -5.60 11.80
N LYS A 80 3.42 -4.72 12.17
CA LYS A 80 2.00 -4.93 11.89
C LYS A 80 1.77 -5.19 10.40
N VAL A 81 0.96 -6.19 10.09
CA VAL A 81 0.70 -6.64 8.73
C VAL A 81 -0.80 -6.63 8.47
N ALA A 82 -1.18 -6.28 7.25
CA ALA A 82 -2.57 -6.34 6.81
C ALA A 82 -2.62 -6.56 5.31
N ILE A 83 -3.80 -6.83 4.81
CA ILE A 83 -4.02 -7.06 3.38
C ILE A 83 -5.02 -6.02 2.89
N THR A 84 -4.68 -5.33 1.81
CA THR A 84 -5.58 -4.33 1.25
C THR A 84 -6.77 -5.02 0.60
N GLU A 85 -7.96 -4.46 0.80
CA GLU A 85 -9.15 -4.99 0.16
C GLU A 85 -9.50 -4.26 -1.13
N LYS A 86 -8.84 -3.14 -1.37
CA LYS A 86 -9.04 -2.36 -2.59
C LYS A 86 -7.77 -1.58 -2.85
N GLU A 87 -7.74 -0.87 -3.96
CA GLU A 87 -6.59 -0.03 -4.28
C GLU A 87 -6.45 1.07 -3.25
N MET A 88 -5.26 1.25 -2.73
CA MET A 88 -5.02 2.21 -1.65
C MET A 88 -3.64 2.84 -1.83
N TYR A 89 -3.36 3.79 -0.96
CA TYR A 89 -2.06 4.46 -0.89
C TYR A 89 -1.58 4.40 0.55
N SER A 90 -0.32 4.68 0.79
CA SER A 90 0.20 4.63 2.16
C SER A 90 1.29 5.67 2.36
N ASN A 91 1.65 5.88 3.63
CA ASN A 91 2.78 6.74 3.93
C ASN A 91 4.09 5.96 3.74
N GLU A 92 5.20 6.66 3.95
CA GLU A 92 6.51 6.09 3.65
C GLU A 92 6.98 5.06 4.69
N ALA A 93 6.25 4.89 5.77
CA ALA A 93 6.61 3.93 6.80
C ALA A 93 5.95 2.57 6.58
N ILE A 94 5.17 2.44 5.52
CA ILE A 94 4.46 1.21 5.21
C ILE A 94 4.99 0.68 3.88
N MET A 95 5.31 -0.60 3.88
CA MET A 95 5.88 -1.27 2.72
C MET A 95 4.83 -2.21 2.14
N ALA A 96 4.65 -2.13 0.83
CA ALA A 96 3.73 -3.02 0.12
C ALA A 96 4.55 -4.05 -0.64
N PHE A 97 4.08 -5.28 -0.61
CA PHE A 97 4.75 -6.39 -1.30
C PHE A 97 4.04 -6.60 -2.63
N ILE A 98 4.55 -5.96 -3.67
CA ILE A 98 3.95 -6.02 -5.00
C ILE A 98 4.49 -7.25 -5.71
N ASP A 99 3.59 -8.11 -6.15
CA ASP A 99 3.97 -9.36 -6.81
C ASP A 99 4.60 -9.07 -8.16
N LYS A 100 5.88 -9.39 -8.29
CA LYS A 100 6.60 -9.16 -9.53
C LYS A 100 6.13 -10.05 -10.66
N ILE A 101 5.62 -11.19 -10.31
CA ILE A 101 5.28 -12.20 -11.31
C ILE A 101 3.79 -12.36 -11.47
N GLU A 102 3.03 -11.37 -11.05
CA GLU A 102 1.58 -11.49 -11.08
C GLU A 102 1.08 -11.79 -12.48
N GLY A 103 1.53 -11.04 -13.47
CA GLY A 103 1.10 -11.28 -14.84
C GLY A 103 1.50 -12.66 -15.32
N THR A 104 2.72 -13.04 -15.05
CA THR A 104 3.22 -14.36 -15.44
C THR A 104 2.47 -15.44 -14.68
N TYR A 105 2.27 -15.22 -13.40
CA TYR A 105 1.58 -16.19 -12.58
C TYR A 105 0.17 -16.46 -13.11
N ASN A 106 -0.50 -15.42 -13.51
CA ASN A 106 -1.85 -15.57 -14.03
C ASN A 106 -1.86 -16.35 -15.33
N GLU A 107 -0.76 -16.35 -16.05
CA GLU A 107 -0.66 -17.11 -17.29
C GLU A 107 -0.20 -18.53 -17.05
N LEU A 108 0.07 -18.89 -15.82
CA LEU A 108 0.51 -20.22 -15.46
C LEU A 108 -0.45 -20.83 -14.45
N PRO A 109 -1.72 -20.91 -14.81
CA PRO A 109 -2.73 -21.34 -13.84
C PRO A 109 -2.50 -22.74 -13.31
N THR A 110 -1.79 -23.55 -14.05
CA THR A 110 -1.55 -24.91 -13.62
C THR A 110 -0.52 -25.01 -12.54
N MET A 111 0.12 -23.92 -12.24
CA MET A 111 1.14 -23.94 -11.20
C MET A 111 0.54 -24.09 -9.82
N GLY A 112 -0.72 -23.81 -9.73
CA GLY A 112 -1.39 -23.90 -8.45
C GLY A 112 -1.30 -25.26 -7.88
#